data_472810d2259c2b7d5f9c003eb7121dd8
#
_entry.id   472810d2259c2b7d5f9c003eb7121dd8
#
_cell.length_a   1.000
_cell.length_b   1.000
_cell.length_c   1.000
_cell.angle_alpha   90.00
_cell.angle_beta   90.00
_cell.angle_gamma   90.00
#
_symmetry.space_group_name_H-M   'P 1'
#
loop_
_entity.id
_entity.type
_entity.pdbx_description
1 polymer ?
#
loop_
_entity_poly.entity_id
_entity_poly.type
_entity_poly.pdbx_seq_one_letter_code
_entity_poly.pdbx_strand_id
1 'polypeptide(L)'
;MEIGIVLGGPQGAGLETSMHVLARALARRGYGVIADREYYSNITGRHSYIHMLISSIRLPRSVRYPVEILASMDAETVFVHFSDVAENGIIIYDGGQASKSVDDVPSMEGYTKDRVRGVLTKLGVEPTVRSVVSFLEKDRGVTPIEISFASEIRKVVNMFRIDPRQASRYVSGLIVSAVAIVLGLEDKFVRYGFEQQFRERRHLAEQNMALYEILRDSMANLRGIAKLSDPEIGLGKVMLVTGNDMVALAKIVGGLRYQSYYPITPAADESFTIEKYEYSELNGKAVGPVIVMQTEDEIAAMSSAIGAALAGARSATATSGPGFDLMVEGLSWAGANEVPVVITFYQRGGPSTGQPTRGSQSDLMSTVFASHGEFARVVISSGDHMEAFYDTIEAFNIAEKYQVPVIHLLDKFLANTIASVPTPSIEMLRIDRGATSPGGLSYKRFDLSSLVSPRAYLGSENTVMWYSGDEHDEYGHIVEDPEIRVKMYSKRIEKMRIILEETPTEIKMGIYGDRDADYIIIGWGSVKGVALDAVDILSKKLRLCYINIRLLWPFPQKELLDVVRSTPRDRIIAVEHSYGVNIASLIEVTTGIAIDKKVAKFTGRPITLNEMVEAIERIVYRNADRVVLNYGA
;
A
#
# COMPACT_ATOMS: atom_id res chain seq x y z
N MET A 1 10.89 22.39 3.86
CA MET A 1 9.65 22.87 3.22
C MET A 1 8.92 21.71 2.59
N GLU A 2 7.58 21.68 2.67
CA GLU A 2 6.76 20.65 2.08
C GLU A 2 5.63 21.27 1.25
N ILE A 3 5.25 20.62 0.15
CA ILE A 3 4.15 21.03 -0.72
C ILE A 3 3.24 19.83 -0.97
N GLY A 4 1.95 19.99 -0.66
CA GLY A 4 0.88 19.06 -1.02
C GLY A 4 0.28 19.42 -2.38
N ILE A 5 0.00 18.42 -3.19
CA ILE A 5 -0.61 18.57 -4.51
C ILE A 5 -1.78 17.59 -4.64
N VAL A 6 -2.93 18.08 -5.08
CA VAL A 6 -3.97 17.24 -5.67
C VAL A 6 -3.97 17.48 -7.17
N LEU A 7 -3.84 16.39 -7.94
CA LEU A 7 -3.94 16.40 -9.38
C LEU A 7 -5.11 15.49 -9.77
N GLY A 8 -6.17 16.05 -10.35
CA GLY A 8 -7.38 15.30 -10.65
C GLY A 8 -7.84 15.41 -12.10
N GLY A 9 -8.66 14.43 -12.50
CA GLY A 9 -9.21 14.34 -13.84
C GLY A 9 -9.99 13.05 -14.06
N PRO A 10 -10.50 12.83 -15.28
CA PRO A 10 -11.28 11.63 -15.58
C PRO A 10 -10.39 10.40 -15.66
N GLN A 11 -10.90 9.25 -15.19
CA GLN A 11 -10.26 7.96 -15.35
C GLN A 11 -9.98 7.68 -16.83
N GLY A 12 -8.74 7.37 -17.15
CA GLY A 12 -8.25 7.18 -18.53
C GLY A 12 -7.54 8.40 -19.13
N ALA A 13 -7.54 9.57 -18.47
CA ALA A 13 -6.83 10.78 -18.94
C ALA A 13 -5.31 10.78 -18.67
N GLY A 14 -4.74 9.66 -18.22
CA GLY A 14 -3.30 9.53 -18.00
C GLY A 14 -2.80 10.05 -16.65
N LEU A 15 -3.65 10.04 -15.62
CA LEU A 15 -3.28 10.45 -14.25
C LEU A 15 -2.09 9.66 -13.70
N GLU A 16 -2.07 8.34 -13.90
CA GLU A 16 -0.94 7.50 -13.49
C GLU A 16 0.37 7.91 -14.19
N THR A 17 0.30 8.18 -15.49
CA THR A 17 1.42 8.76 -16.25
C THR A 17 1.89 10.07 -15.63
N SER A 18 0.95 10.96 -15.28
CA SER A 18 1.25 12.24 -14.64
C SER A 18 1.99 12.04 -13.32
N MET A 19 1.49 11.13 -12.48
CA MET A 19 2.10 10.78 -11.20
C MET A 19 3.54 10.29 -11.37
N HIS A 20 3.76 9.33 -12.26
CA HIS A 20 5.10 8.78 -12.49
C HIS A 20 6.09 9.80 -13.04
N VAL A 21 5.68 10.63 -14.01
CA VAL A 21 6.54 11.67 -14.58
C VAL A 21 6.96 12.67 -13.51
N LEU A 22 5.99 13.21 -12.78
CA LEU A 22 6.24 14.23 -11.76
C LEU A 22 7.07 13.67 -10.59
N ALA A 23 6.70 12.49 -10.08
CA ALA A 23 7.42 11.85 -8.98
C ALA A 23 8.87 11.53 -9.35
N ARG A 24 9.13 11.03 -10.59
CA ARG A 24 10.49 10.77 -11.08
C ARG A 24 11.31 12.03 -11.24
N ALA A 25 10.71 13.11 -11.76
CA ALA A 25 11.39 14.39 -11.92
C ALA A 25 11.81 14.96 -10.55
N LEU A 26 10.90 14.92 -9.58
CA LEU A 26 11.11 15.39 -8.21
C LEU A 26 12.16 14.55 -7.46
N ALA A 27 12.01 13.23 -7.47
CA ALA A 27 12.95 12.33 -6.82
C ALA A 27 14.36 12.43 -7.46
N ARG A 28 14.45 12.60 -8.78
CA ARG A 28 15.73 12.82 -9.47
C ARG A 28 16.42 14.13 -9.06
N ARG A 29 15.63 15.16 -8.72
CA ARG A 29 16.14 16.41 -8.16
C ARG A 29 16.63 16.23 -6.73
N GLY A 30 16.16 15.21 -6.01
CA GLY A 30 16.54 14.91 -4.63
C GLY A 30 15.44 15.17 -3.59
N TYR A 31 14.22 15.46 -4.01
CA TYR A 31 13.07 15.61 -3.12
C TYR A 31 12.55 14.25 -2.66
N GLY A 32 12.08 14.19 -1.41
CA GLY A 32 11.24 13.10 -0.94
C GLY A 32 9.83 13.23 -1.52
N VAL A 33 9.26 12.13 -1.96
CA VAL A 33 7.94 12.08 -2.58
C VAL A 33 7.14 10.92 -2.00
N ILE A 34 5.88 11.18 -1.67
CA ILE A 34 4.85 10.15 -1.47
C ILE A 34 3.62 10.55 -2.27
N ALA A 35 2.97 9.59 -2.94
CA ALA A 35 1.78 9.84 -3.73
C ALA A 35 0.81 8.67 -3.68
N ASP A 36 -0.42 8.97 -3.30
CA ASP A 36 -1.55 8.05 -3.35
C ASP A 36 -2.39 8.31 -4.59
N ARG A 37 -2.87 7.24 -5.22
CA ARG A 37 -3.79 7.32 -6.33
C ARG A 37 -5.16 6.81 -5.92
N GLU A 38 -6.15 7.70 -6.04
CA GLU A 38 -7.55 7.39 -5.84
C GLU A 38 -8.28 7.35 -7.18
N TYR A 39 -8.88 6.23 -7.53
CA TYR A 39 -9.56 6.03 -8.80
C TYR A 39 -10.86 5.26 -8.66
N TYR A 40 -11.78 5.50 -9.58
CA TYR A 40 -13.04 4.76 -9.65
C TYR A 40 -12.84 3.42 -10.36
N SER A 41 -13.51 2.37 -9.90
CA SER A 41 -13.39 1.03 -10.48
C SER A 41 -13.71 1.03 -11.97
N ASN A 42 -12.80 0.57 -12.81
CA ASN A 42 -12.88 0.25 -14.24
C ASN A 42 -13.86 1.05 -15.13
N ILE A 43 -14.40 2.18 -14.65
CA ILE A 43 -15.32 3.04 -15.38
C ILE A 43 -14.55 4.24 -15.92
N THR A 44 -14.23 4.17 -17.21
CA THR A 44 -13.60 5.29 -17.93
C THR A 44 -14.44 6.57 -17.80
N GLY A 45 -13.78 7.70 -17.56
CA GLY A 45 -14.42 9.01 -17.44
C GLY A 45 -14.88 9.39 -16.03
N ARG A 46 -14.91 8.49 -15.06
CA ARG A 46 -15.20 8.80 -13.66
C ARG A 46 -14.05 9.56 -13.01
N HIS A 47 -14.36 10.37 -12.01
CA HIS A 47 -13.39 11.16 -11.28
C HIS A 47 -12.30 10.28 -10.64
N SER A 48 -11.07 10.70 -10.83
CA SER A 48 -9.88 10.10 -10.23
C SER A 48 -8.90 11.21 -9.88
N TYR A 49 -8.07 11.00 -8.86
CA TYR A 49 -7.07 11.99 -8.49
C TYR A 49 -5.84 11.34 -7.86
N ILE A 50 -4.77 12.11 -7.84
CA ILE A 50 -3.53 11.80 -7.13
C ILE A 50 -3.39 12.81 -6.01
N HIS A 51 -3.10 12.32 -4.81
CA HIS A 51 -2.70 13.14 -3.69
C HIS A 51 -1.21 12.92 -3.43
N MET A 52 -0.40 13.94 -3.60
CA MET A 52 1.06 13.88 -3.50
C MET A 52 1.57 14.85 -2.45
N LEU A 53 2.53 14.40 -1.63
CA LEU A 53 3.32 15.26 -0.76
C LEU A 53 4.77 15.22 -1.19
N ILE A 54 5.35 16.41 -1.36
CA ILE A 54 6.76 16.63 -1.73
C ILE A 54 7.44 17.29 -0.54
N SER A 55 8.63 16.80 -0.18
CA SER A 55 9.42 17.36 0.91
C SER A 55 10.86 17.61 0.50
N SER A 56 11.43 18.76 0.89
CA SER A 56 12.85 19.06 0.71
C SER A 56 13.71 18.60 1.89
N ILE A 57 13.10 18.20 3.01
CA ILE A 57 13.82 17.97 4.28
C ILE A 57 13.76 16.53 4.79
N ARG A 58 12.83 15.71 4.30
CA ARG A 58 12.66 14.32 4.73
C ARG A 58 12.00 13.45 3.65
N LEU A 59 12.00 12.15 3.84
CA LEU A 59 11.10 11.24 3.12
C LEU A 59 9.72 11.31 3.79
N PRO A 60 8.67 11.78 3.09
CA PRO A 60 7.33 11.86 3.66
C PRO A 60 6.74 10.45 3.87
N ARG A 61 5.97 10.28 4.93
CA ARG A 61 5.35 9.01 5.34
C ARG A 61 3.83 9.00 5.19
N SER A 62 3.24 10.17 5.00
CA SER A 62 1.79 10.34 4.85
C SER A 62 1.46 11.56 3.99
N VAL A 63 0.23 11.65 3.53
CA VAL A 63 -0.32 12.82 2.84
C VAL A 63 -1.15 13.68 3.78
N ARG A 64 -1.37 14.94 3.44
CA ARG A 64 -2.09 15.90 4.27
C ARG A 64 -2.98 16.83 3.46
N TYR A 65 -3.99 17.35 4.10
CA TYR A 65 -4.78 18.49 3.64
C TYR A 65 -4.61 19.66 4.62
N PRO A 66 -4.85 20.91 4.19
CA PRO A 66 -5.08 21.32 2.81
C PRO A 66 -3.81 21.20 1.94
N VAL A 67 -3.98 21.25 0.61
CA VAL A 67 -2.88 21.18 -0.35
C VAL A 67 -2.53 22.56 -0.89
N GLU A 68 -1.27 22.80 -1.17
CA GLU A 68 -0.80 24.06 -1.74
C GLU A 68 -1.14 24.20 -3.23
N ILE A 69 -1.29 23.09 -3.95
CA ILE A 69 -1.58 23.12 -5.39
C ILE A 69 -2.74 22.18 -5.71
N LEU A 70 -3.78 22.69 -6.35
CA LEU A 70 -4.81 21.91 -7.03
C LEU A 70 -4.59 22.02 -8.53
N ALA A 71 -4.28 20.90 -9.19
CA ALA A 71 -4.11 20.81 -10.63
C ALA A 71 -5.26 20.03 -11.26
N SER A 72 -6.08 20.69 -12.04
CA SER A 72 -7.34 20.14 -12.55
C SER A 72 -7.30 19.92 -14.05
N MET A 73 -7.62 18.69 -14.47
CA MET A 73 -7.80 18.35 -15.89
C MET A 73 -9.24 18.60 -16.38
N ASP A 74 -10.22 18.72 -15.45
CA ASP A 74 -11.65 18.84 -15.78
C ASP A 74 -12.43 19.64 -14.73
N ALA A 75 -13.69 19.98 -15.04
CA ALA A 75 -14.56 20.72 -14.13
C ALA A 75 -14.89 19.94 -12.84
N GLU A 76 -14.98 18.60 -12.91
CA GLU A 76 -15.30 17.76 -11.76
C GLU A 76 -14.25 17.89 -10.66
N THR A 77 -12.99 17.89 -11.05
CA THR A 77 -11.87 18.08 -10.11
C THR A 77 -11.96 19.41 -9.36
N VAL A 78 -12.31 20.49 -10.05
CA VAL A 78 -12.49 21.79 -9.40
C VAL A 78 -13.61 21.73 -8.37
N PHE A 79 -14.78 21.18 -8.73
CA PHE A 79 -15.93 21.10 -7.84
C PHE A 79 -15.72 20.18 -6.63
N VAL A 80 -15.00 19.08 -6.82
CA VAL A 80 -14.78 18.09 -5.76
C VAL A 80 -13.70 18.56 -4.78
N HIS A 81 -12.66 19.26 -5.27
CA HIS A 81 -11.46 19.56 -4.48
C HIS A 81 -11.23 21.03 -4.16
N PHE A 82 -12.13 21.95 -4.52
CA PHE A 82 -11.92 23.37 -4.23
C PHE A 82 -11.74 23.67 -2.74
N SER A 83 -12.41 22.93 -1.87
CA SER A 83 -12.28 23.07 -0.42
C SER A 83 -10.95 22.58 0.13
N ASP A 84 -10.25 21.74 -0.62
CA ASP A 84 -8.99 21.09 -0.22
C ASP A 84 -7.78 22.01 -0.42
N VAL A 85 -7.94 23.12 -1.15
CA VAL A 85 -6.85 24.07 -1.44
C VAL A 85 -6.54 24.92 -0.19
N ALA A 86 -5.28 25.08 0.13
CA ALA A 86 -4.81 25.93 1.22
C ALA A 86 -5.11 27.43 0.96
N GLU A 87 -5.22 28.22 2.01
CA GLU A 87 -5.18 29.67 1.87
C GLU A 87 -3.86 30.10 1.22
N ASN A 88 -3.92 31.07 0.30
CA ASN A 88 -2.80 31.50 -0.53
C ASN A 88 -2.20 30.37 -1.40
N GLY A 89 -2.94 29.28 -1.65
CA GLY A 89 -2.55 28.20 -2.54
C GLY A 89 -2.66 28.56 -4.01
N ILE A 90 -2.61 27.55 -4.87
CA ILE A 90 -2.65 27.71 -6.33
C ILE A 90 -3.69 26.73 -6.90
N ILE A 91 -4.49 27.22 -7.85
CA ILE A 91 -5.34 26.36 -8.68
C ILE A 91 -4.96 26.48 -10.14
N ILE A 92 -4.66 25.35 -10.79
CA ILE A 92 -4.37 25.25 -12.23
C ILE A 92 -5.58 24.58 -12.89
N TYR A 93 -6.18 25.20 -13.89
CA TYR A 93 -7.37 24.67 -14.53
C TYR A 93 -7.49 25.04 -16.02
N ASP A 94 -8.32 24.29 -16.76
CA ASP A 94 -8.61 24.56 -18.17
C ASP A 94 -9.62 25.69 -18.31
N GLY A 95 -9.24 26.81 -18.91
CA GLY A 95 -10.13 27.93 -19.23
C GLY A 95 -11.35 27.54 -20.08
N GLY A 96 -11.22 26.50 -20.91
CA GLY A 96 -12.32 25.93 -21.66
C GLY A 96 -13.44 25.33 -20.81
N GLN A 97 -13.18 25.07 -19.52
CA GLN A 97 -14.16 24.55 -18.56
C GLN A 97 -14.81 25.65 -17.70
N ALA A 98 -14.36 26.91 -17.79
CA ALA A 98 -14.73 27.98 -16.86
C ALA A 98 -16.26 28.24 -16.77
N SER A 99 -17.00 28.08 -17.86
CA SER A 99 -18.44 28.28 -17.90
C SER A 99 -19.28 27.08 -17.47
N LYS A 100 -18.65 25.90 -17.25
CA LYS A 100 -19.39 24.71 -16.84
C LYS A 100 -19.95 24.84 -15.44
N SER A 101 -21.20 24.40 -15.29
CA SER A 101 -21.87 24.25 -14.00
C SER A 101 -21.70 22.83 -13.46
N VAL A 102 -22.03 22.62 -12.18
CA VAL A 102 -22.08 21.28 -11.56
C VAL A 102 -23.01 20.34 -12.35
N ASP A 103 -24.09 20.89 -12.94
CA ASP A 103 -25.04 20.10 -13.73
C ASP A 103 -24.46 19.62 -15.06
N ASP A 104 -23.55 20.38 -15.64
CA ASP A 104 -22.91 20.09 -16.92
C ASP A 104 -21.82 19.00 -16.82
N VAL A 105 -21.60 18.42 -15.64
CA VAL A 105 -20.61 17.34 -15.42
C VAL A 105 -21.32 15.98 -15.39
N PRO A 106 -21.37 15.23 -16.51
CA PRO A 106 -22.12 13.98 -16.58
C PRO A 106 -21.46 12.82 -15.77
N SER A 107 -20.16 12.90 -15.53
CA SER A 107 -19.41 11.91 -14.75
C SER A 107 -19.68 11.98 -13.26
N MET A 108 -20.09 13.15 -12.74
CA MET A 108 -20.33 13.37 -11.32
C MET A 108 -21.65 12.70 -10.88
N GLU A 109 -21.58 11.92 -9.81
CA GLU A 109 -22.73 11.23 -9.23
C GLU A 109 -23.71 12.19 -8.57
N GLY A 110 -25.01 11.83 -8.58
CA GLY A 110 -26.09 12.72 -8.10
C GLY A 110 -25.86 13.22 -6.68
N TYR A 111 -25.56 12.34 -5.75
CA TYR A 111 -25.28 12.72 -4.35
C TYR A 111 -24.02 13.59 -4.19
N THR A 112 -23.01 13.42 -5.06
CA THR A 112 -21.84 14.30 -5.08
C THR A 112 -22.22 15.69 -5.59
N LYS A 113 -23.03 15.77 -6.65
CA LYS A 113 -23.61 17.05 -7.13
C LYS A 113 -24.37 17.76 -6.03
N ASP A 114 -25.24 17.05 -5.32
CA ASP A 114 -26.06 17.62 -4.24
C ASP A 114 -25.22 18.11 -3.08
N ARG A 115 -24.18 17.33 -2.69
CA ARG A 115 -23.23 17.74 -1.67
C ARG A 115 -22.47 19.01 -2.06
N VAL A 116 -21.92 19.05 -3.28
CA VAL A 116 -21.19 20.22 -3.80
C VAL A 116 -22.10 21.45 -3.85
N ARG A 117 -23.31 21.33 -4.41
CA ARG A 117 -24.29 22.42 -4.43
C ARG A 117 -24.61 22.92 -3.01
N GLY A 118 -24.84 21.99 -2.07
CA GLY A 118 -25.12 22.34 -0.69
C GLY A 118 -24.01 23.16 -0.04
N VAL A 119 -22.74 22.82 -0.31
CA VAL A 119 -21.59 23.59 0.16
C VAL A 119 -21.53 24.96 -0.52
N LEU A 120 -21.64 25.02 -1.86
CA LEU A 120 -21.58 26.29 -2.61
C LEU A 120 -22.71 27.24 -2.23
N THR A 121 -23.92 26.71 -2.03
CA THR A 121 -25.08 27.52 -1.56
C THR A 121 -24.80 28.14 -0.18
N LYS A 122 -24.24 27.38 0.76
CA LYS A 122 -23.87 27.92 2.08
C LYS A 122 -22.79 29.01 2.01
N LEU A 123 -21.93 28.95 1.01
CA LEU A 123 -20.87 29.95 0.76
C LEU A 123 -21.38 31.13 -0.08
N GLY A 124 -22.61 31.10 -0.61
CA GLY A 124 -23.14 32.13 -1.51
C GLY A 124 -22.46 32.14 -2.89
N VAL A 125 -21.90 30.98 -3.32
CA VAL A 125 -21.17 30.85 -4.59
C VAL A 125 -22.04 30.15 -5.63
N GLU A 126 -22.12 30.71 -6.83
CA GLU A 126 -22.79 30.05 -7.96
C GLU A 126 -22.08 28.75 -8.34
N PRO A 127 -22.82 27.69 -8.73
CA PRO A 127 -22.25 26.37 -8.99
C PRO A 127 -21.58 26.27 -10.38
N THR A 128 -20.71 27.24 -10.73
CA THR A 128 -19.89 27.24 -11.95
C THR A 128 -18.41 27.23 -11.61
N VAL A 129 -17.58 26.67 -12.50
CA VAL A 129 -16.12 26.65 -12.30
C VAL A 129 -15.58 28.06 -12.08
N ARG A 130 -16.01 29.02 -12.91
CA ARG A 130 -15.59 30.43 -12.80
C ARG A 130 -15.91 31.03 -11.43
N SER A 131 -17.11 30.80 -10.92
CA SER A 131 -17.55 31.35 -9.62
C SER A 131 -16.78 30.72 -8.46
N VAL A 132 -16.51 29.40 -8.52
CA VAL A 132 -15.69 28.68 -7.54
C VAL A 132 -14.26 29.21 -7.54
N VAL A 133 -13.64 29.38 -8.70
CA VAL A 133 -12.28 29.93 -8.83
C VAL A 133 -12.22 31.37 -8.32
N SER A 134 -13.23 32.21 -8.67
CA SER A 134 -13.31 33.59 -8.18
C SER A 134 -13.47 33.67 -6.66
N PHE A 135 -14.24 32.76 -6.06
CA PHE A 135 -14.34 32.63 -4.61
C PHE A 135 -12.99 32.28 -3.97
N LEU A 136 -12.29 31.28 -4.52
CA LEU A 136 -10.96 30.89 -4.03
C LEU A 136 -9.96 32.05 -4.10
N GLU A 137 -9.98 32.82 -5.19
CA GLU A 137 -9.11 33.97 -5.37
C GLU A 137 -9.42 35.09 -4.35
N LYS A 138 -10.68 35.50 -4.23
CA LYS A 138 -11.07 36.66 -3.45
C LYS A 138 -11.12 36.40 -1.95
N ASP A 139 -11.64 35.24 -1.55
CA ASP A 139 -11.94 34.94 -0.15
C ASP A 139 -10.84 34.12 0.52
N ARG A 140 -9.98 33.43 -0.26
CA ARG A 140 -8.92 32.56 0.27
C ARG A 140 -7.52 32.94 -0.26
N GLY A 141 -7.39 33.98 -1.07
CA GLY A 141 -6.12 34.42 -1.63
C GLY A 141 -5.46 33.42 -2.57
N VAL A 142 -6.20 32.43 -3.08
CA VAL A 142 -5.66 31.41 -3.99
C VAL A 142 -5.33 32.05 -5.34
N THR A 143 -4.16 31.74 -5.89
CA THR A 143 -3.72 32.21 -7.20
C THR A 143 -4.30 31.31 -8.31
N PRO A 144 -5.21 31.81 -9.15
CA PRO A 144 -5.72 31.03 -10.28
C PRO A 144 -4.76 31.07 -11.46
N ILE A 145 -4.51 29.91 -12.05
CA ILE A 145 -3.74 29.76 -13.29
C ILE A 145 -4.66 29.15 -14.34
N GLU A 146 -5.19 29.99 -15.20
CA GLU A 146 -6.03 29.59 -16.32
C GLU A 146 -5.18 29.25 -17.53
N ILE A 147 -5.32 28.05 -18.07
CA ILE A 147 -4.62 27.59 -19.28
C ILE A 147 -5.64 27.14 -20.31
N SER A 148 -5.53 27.59 -21.55
CA SER A 148 -6.34 27.05 -22.65
C SER A 148 -5.73 25.74 -23.15
N PHE A 149 -6.13 24.60 -22.58
CA PHE A 149 -5.57 23.28 -22.90
C PHE A 149 -5.66 22.97 -24.39
N ALA A 150 -6.80 23.23 -25.00
CA ALA A 150 -7.00 23.01 -26.43
C ALA A 150 -6.04 23.83 -27.30
N SER A 151 -5.76 25.10 -26.93
CA SER A 151 -4.83 25.96 -27.64
C SER A 151 -3.39 25.46 -27.56
N GLU A 152 -2.93 25.16 -26.34
CA GLU A 152 -1.55 24.75 -26.12
C GLU A 152 -1.26 23.37 -26.74
N ILE A 153 -2.16 22.42 -26.60
CA ILE A 153 -2.02 21.09 -27.23
C ILE A 153 -2.03 21.18 -28.74
N ARG A 154 -2.85 22.08 -29.33
CA ARG A 154 -2.91 22.29 -30.79
C ARG A 154 -1.56 22.73 -31.36
N LYS A 155 -0.76 23.51 -30.62
CA LYS A 155 0.59 23.92 -31.08
C LYS A 155 1.49 22.70 -31.31
N VAL A 156 1.47 21.73 -30.36
CA VAL A 156 2.25 20.48 -30.48
C VAL A 156 1.68 19.57 -31.58
N VAL A 157 0.35 19.45 -31.65
CA VAL A 157 -0.33 18.66 -32.70
C VAL A 157 0.09 19.17 -34.09
N ASN A 158 0.13 20.48 -34.30
CA ASN A 158 0.54 21.08 -35.55
C ASN A 158 2.06 20.91 -35.82
N MET A 159 2.88 21.12 -34.79
CA MET A 159 4.35 21.02 -34.89
C MET A 159 4.80 19.63 -35.34
N PHE A 160 4.20 18.58 -34.76
CA PHE A 160 4.57 17.18 -35.05
C PHE A 160 3.62 16.49 -36.03
N ARG A 161 2.65 17.22 -36.62
CA ARG A 161 1.63 16.69 -37.55
C ARG A 161 0.89 15.47 -36.98
N ILE A 162 0.51 15.56 -35.72
CA ILE A 162 -0.20 14.49 -35.01
C ILE A 162 -1.66 14.47 -35.43
N ASP A 163 -2.27 13.28 -35.52
CA ASP A 163 -3.72 13.17 -35.76
C ASP A 163 -4.49 13.90 -34.65
N PRO A 164 -5.36 14.87 -34.96
CA PRO A 164 -6.13 15.63 -33.96
C PRO A 164 -6.93 14.77 -33.00
N ARG A 165 -7.33 13.55 -33.40
CA ARG A 165 -8.02 12.57 -32.55
C ARG A 165 -7.16 12.07 -31.39
N GLN A 166 -5.85 12.23 -31.48
CA GLN A 166 -4.89 11.85 -30.44
C GLN A 166 -4.55 13.00 -29.46
N ALA A 167 -5.11 14.19 -29.68
CA ALA A 167 -4.80 15.39 -28.88
C ALA A 167 -5.04 15.19 -27.37
N SER A 168 -6.07 14.45 -26.99
CA SER A 168 -6.40 14.18 -25.57
C SER A 168 -5.28 13.48 -24.80
N ARG A 169 -4.38 12.75 -25.48
CA ARG A 169 -3.22 12.08 -24.85
C ARG A 169 -2.20 13.04 -24.23
N TYR A 170 -2.24 14.32 -24.63
CA TYR A 170 -1.29 15.34 -24.16
C TYR A 170 -1.79 16.13 -22.95
N VAL A 171 -3.03 15.91 -22.50
CA VAL A 171 -3.59 16.58 -21.32
C VAL A 171 -2.78 16.25 -20.07
N SER A 172 -2.38 14.98 -19.90
CA SER A 172 -1.54 14.54 -18.78
C SER A 172 -0.16 15.21 -18.81
N GLY A 173 0.45 15.32 -19.99
CA GLY A 173 1.73 16.01 -20.17
C GLY A 173 1.63 17.52 -19.92
N LEU A 174 0.52 18.15 -20.34
CA LEU A 174 0.26 19.57 -20.12
C LEU A 174 0.18 19.89 -18.62
N ILE A 175 -0.63 19.15 -17.88
CA ILE A 175 -0.85 19.44 -16.45
C ILE A 175 0.43 19.19 -15.64
N VAL A 176 1.18 18.13 -15.95
CA VAL A 176 2.52 17.88 -15.36
C VAL A 176 3.47 19.03 -15.65
N SER A 177 3.48 19.51 -16.89
CA SER A 177 4.35 20.63 -17.31
C SER A 177 3.98 21.90 -16.54
N ALA A 178 2.69 22.22 -16.41
CA ALA A 178 2.23 23.38 -15.65
C ALA A 178 2.64 23.30 -14.18
N VAL A 179 2.45 22.14 -13.52
CA VAL A 179 2.88 21.91 -12.14
C VAL A 179 4.40 22.04 -12.01
N ALA A 180 5.18 21.45 -12.92
CA ALA A 180 6.64 21.53 -12.90
C ALA A 180 7.15 22.98 -13.05
N ILE A 181 6.50 23.80 -13.88
CA ILE A 181 6.81 25.23 -14.05
C ILE A 181 6.52 25.99 -12.76
N VAL A 182 5.35 25.79 -12.16
CA VAL A 182 4.95 26.42 -10.91
C VAL A 182 5.91 26.06 -9.77
N LEU A 183 6.36 24.82 -9.70
CA LEU A 183 7.38 24.36 -8.75
C LEU A 183 8.79 24.85 -9.07
N GLY A 184 9.04 25.43 -10.24
CA GLY A 184 10.34 25.89 -10.66
C GLY A 184 11.36 24.77 -10.92
N LEU A 185 10.91 23.58 -11.30
CA LEU A 185 11.80 22.47 -11.63
C LEU A 185 12.68 22.82 -12.84
N GLU A 186 13.95 22.40 -12.79
CA GLU A 186 14.86 22.57 -13.91
C GLU A 186 14.50 21.61 -15.05
N ASP A 187 14.60 22.12 -16.29
CA ASP A 187 14.20 21.43 -17.51
C ASP A 187 14.80 20.01 -17.63
N LYS A 188 16.03 19.82 -17.16
CA LYS A 188 16.71 18.51 -17.17
C LYS A 188 16.00 17.43 -16.35
N PHE A 189 15.33 17.81 -15.23
CA PHE A 189 14.61 16.85 -14.38
C PHE A 189 13.23 16.54 -14.97
N VAL A 190 12.57 17.54 -15.56
CA VAL A 190 11.30 17.33 -16.27
C VAL A 190 11.52 16.40 -17.47
N ARG A 191 12.58 16.64 -18.25
CA ARG A 191 13.02 15.78 -19.35
C ARG A 191 13.26 14.35 -18.87
N TYR A 192 14.00 14.17 -17.79
CA TYR A 192 14.24 12.86 -17.20
C TYR A 192 12.91 12.13 -16.85
N GLY A 193 11.96 12.83 -16.25
CA GLY A 193 10.64 12.26 -15.93
C GLY A 193 9.93 11.72 -17.17
N PHE A 194 9.85 12.50 -18.24
CA PHE A 194 9.23 12.08 -19.50
C PHE A 194 10.01 10.96 -20.21
N GLU A 195 11.34 11.04 -20.27
CA GLU A 195 12.17 10.00 -20.91
C GLU A 195 12.06 8.64 -20.19
N GLN A 196 12.02 8.64 -18.85
CA GLN A 196 11.83 7.40 -18.10
C GLN A 196 10.44 6.82 -18.27
N GLN A 197 9.40 7.64 -18.35
CA GLN A 197 8.04 7.20 -18.55
C GLN A 197 7.82 6.64 -19.96
N PHE A 198 8.43 7.26 -20.96
CA PHE A 198 8.25 6.92 -22.37
C PHE A 198 9.49 6.30 -23.01
N ARG A 199 10.37 5.63 -22.23
CA ARG A 199 11.64 5.09 -22.72
C ARG A 199 11.50 4.17 -23.94
N GLU A 200 10.40 3.43 -24.06
CA GLU A 200 10.08 2.57 -25.19
C GLU A 200 9.40 3.33 -26.36
N ARG A 201 8.93 4.55 -26.12
CA ARG A 201 8.21 5.41 -27.07
C ARG A 201 8.82 6.83 -27.06
N ARG A 202 10.09 6.94 -27.42
CA ARG A 202 10.88 8.19 -27.32
C ARG A 202 10.21 9.40 -27.95
N HIS A 203 9.49 9.21 -29.08
CA HIS A 203 8.74 10.28 -29.73
C HIS A 203 7.70 10.94 -28.80
N LEU A 204 7.08 10.17 -27.88
CA LEU A 204 6.15 10.74 -26.91
C LEU A 204 6.88 11.59 -25.85
N ALA A 205 8.09 11.20 -25.45
CA ALA A 205 8.90 12.03 -24.56
C ALA A 205 9.26 13.36 -25.21
N GLU A 206 9.70 13.34 -26.48
CA GLU A 206 10.03 14.54 -27.26
C GLU A 206 8.83 15.48 -27.44
N GLN A 207 7.68 14.93 -27.79
CA GLN A 207 6.44 15.70 -27.97
C GLN A 207 5.95 16.34 -26.66
N ASN A 208 6.04 15.64 -25.54
CA ASN A 208 5.69 16.19 -24.23
C ASN A 208 6.72 17.22 -23.75
N MET A 209 8.00 17.06 -24.09
CA MET A 209 9.00 18.09 -23.82
C MET A 209 8.78 19.35 -24.64
N ALA A 210 8.38 19.24 -25.90
CA ALA A 210 8.01 20.40 -26.71
C ALA A 210 6.80 21.13 -26.12
N LEU A 211 5.80 20.38 -25.60
CA LEU A 211 4.67 20.97 -24.88
C LEU A 211 5.11 21.71 -23.62
N TYR A 212 6.03 21.12 -22.84
CA TYR A 212 6.61 21.76 -21.66
C TYR A 212 7.33 23.06 -22.04
N GLU A 213 8.13 23.07 -23.09
CA GLU A 213 8.87 24.26 -23.55
C GLU A 213 7.91 25.39 -24.00
N ILE A 214 6.85 25.05 -24.74
CA ILE A 214 5.80 26.00 -25.15
C ILE A 214 5.11 26.61 -23.92
N LEU A 215 4.75 25.77 -22.93
CA LEU A 215 4.11 26.23 -21.71
C LEU A 215 5.05 27.06 -20.83
N ARG A 216 6.32 26.66 -20.72
CA ARG A 216 7.34 27.39 -19.97
C ARG A 216 7.48 28.83 -20.48
N ASP A 217 7.45 29.00 -21.78
CA ASP A 217 7.57 30.33 -22.40
C ASP A 217 6.29 31.16 -22.18
N SER A 218 5.12 30.56 -22.29
CA SER A 218 3.83 31.24 -22.03
C SER A 218 3.55 31.50 -20.54
N MET A 219 4.12 30.73 -19.64
CA MET A 219 3.98 30.84 -18.18
C MET A 219 5.25 31.38 -17.50
N ALA A 220 6.14 32.10 -18.23
CA ALA A 220 7.42 32.53 -17.71
C ALA A 220 7.34 33.34 -16.40
N ASN A 221 6.31 34.18 -16.26
CA ASN A 221 6.03 34.96 -15.06
C ASN A 221 5.50 34.13 -13.86
N LEU A 222 5.09 32.90 -14.07
CA LEU A 222 4.58 31.98 -13.05
C LEU A 222 5.62 30.92 -12.63
N ARG A 223 6.79 30.92 -13.27
CA ARG A 223 7.83 29.95 -12.99
C ARG A 223 8.37 30.11 -11.57
N GLY A 224 8.19 29.04 -10.76
CA GLY A 224 8.71 28.99 -9.40
C GLY A 224 7.93 29.80 -8.37
N ILE A 225 6.67 30.16 -8.64
CA ILE A 225 5.83 30.86 -7.64
C ILE A 225 5.56 29.99 -6.39
N ALA A 226 5.65 28.65 -6.53
CA ALA A 226 5.63 27.70 -5.42
C ALA A 226 6.94 26.90 -5.34
N LYS A 227 8.08 27.61 -5.50
CA LYS A 227 9.38 26.95 -5.48
C LYS A 227 9.68 26.36 -4.10
N LEU A 228 9.97 25.06 -4.07
CA LEU A 228 10.54 24.38 -2.90
C LEU A 228 11.98 24.88 -2.65
N SER A 229 12.38 24.89 -1.36
CA SER A 229 13.80 25.02 -1.02
C SER A 229 14.59 23.85 -1.63
N ASP A 230 15.89 24.06 -1.83
CA ASP A 230 16.74 22.98 -2.32
C ASP A 230 16.69 21.78 -1.38
N PRO A 231 16.74 20.54 -1.92
CA PRO A 231 16.61 19.36 -1.08
C PRO A 231 17.83 19.19 -0.15
N GLU A 232 17.54 19.01 1.13
CA GLU A 232 18.51 18.78 2.21
C GLU A 232 18.58 17.32 2.63
N ILE A 233 17.83 16.44 1.95
CA ILE A 233 17.77 15.01 2.24
C ILE A 233 19.10 14.38 1.86
N GLY A 234 20.00 14.21 2.82
CA GLY A 234 21.35 13.65 2.66
C GLY A 234 21.36 12.12 2.41
N LEU A 235 20.34 11.60 1.77
CA LEU A 235 20.26 10.18 1.41
C LEU A 235 21.04 9.93 0.11
N GLY A 236 21.75 8.79 0.08
CA GLY A 236 22.41 8.29 -1.11
C GLY A 236 21.40 7.94 -2.23
N LYS A 237 21.48 6.74 -2.80
CA LYS A 237 20.49 6.29 -3.80
C LYS A 237 19.14 6.01 -3.13
N VAL A 238 18.08 6.60 -3.67
CA VAL A 238 16.69 6.31 -3.32
C VAL A 238 16.02 5.56 -4.47
N MET A 239 15.07 4.69 -4.11
CA MET A 239 14.16 4.05 -5.05
C MET A 239 12.82 4.78 -5.00
N LEU A 240 12.15 4.88 -6.14
CA LEU A 240 10.76 5.33 -6.24
C LEU A 240 9.92 4.11 -6.62
N VAL A 241 9.17 3.58 -5.67
CA VAL A 241 8.51 2.27 -5.76
C VAL A 241 7.15 2.28 -5.08
N THR A 242 6.30 1.34 -5.47
CA THR A 242 5.06 0.99 -4.77
C THR A 242 5.32 -0.10 -3.73
N GLY A 243 4.37 -0.35 -2.83
CA GLY A 243 4.42 -1.50 -1.93
C GLY A 243 4.43 -2.83 -2.69
N ASN A 244 3.64 -2.95 -3.76
CA ASN A 244 3.66 -4.13 -4.64
C ASN A 244 5.05 -4.37 -5.25
N ASP A 245 5.73 -3.32 -5.71
CA ASP A 245 7.11 -3.43 -6.23
C ASP A 245 8.07 -3.93 -5.16
N MET A 246 7.95 -3.42 -3.92
CA MET A 246 8.83 -3.83 -2.81
C MET A 246 8.63 -5.29 -2.44
N VAL A 247 7.40 -5.78 -2.39
CA VAL A 247 7.09 -7.20 -2.15
C VAL A 247 7.62 -8.07 -3.29
N ALA A 248 7.39 -7.68 -4.55
CA ALA A 248 7.87 -8.41 -5.71
C ALA A 248 9.40 -8.53 -5.73
N LEU A 249 10.11 -7.42 -5.52
CA LEU A 249 11.57 -7.39 -5.44
C LEU A 249 12.10 -8.24 -4.28
N ALA A 250 11.45 -8.16 -3.12
CA ALA A 250 11.79 -8.96 -1.95
C ALA A 250 11.62 -10.47 -2.21
N LYS A 251 10.53 -10.87 -2.89
CA LYS A 251 10.31 -12.25 -3.30
C LYS A 251 11.42 -12.76 -4.22
N ILE A 252 11.79 -11.98 -5.23
CA ILE A 252 12.85 -12.35 -6.19
C ILE A 252 14.18 -12.52 -5.47
N VAL A 253 14.65 -11.52 -4.72
CA VAL A 253 15.94 -11.58 -4.01
C VAL A 253 15.91 -12.54 -2.82
N GLY A 254 14.74 -12.76 -2.22
CA GLY A 254 14.46 -13.74 -1.17
C GLY A 254 14.42 -15.18 -1.66
N GLY A 255 14.64 -15.44 -2.95
CA GLY A 255 14.79 -16.79 -3.49
C GLY A 255 13.48 -17.47 -3.92
N LEU A 256 12.42 -16.71 -4.21
CA LEU A 256 11.21 -17.23 -4.85
C LEU A 256 11.55 -18.01 -6.13
N ARG A 257 10.86 -19.13 -6.36
CA ARG A 257 10.99 -19.96 -7.58
C ARG A 257 9.66 -20.21 -8.28
N TYR A 258 8.55 -20.05 -7.56
CA TYR A 258 7.22 -20.26 -8.09
C TYR A 258 6.23 -19.25 -7.51
N GLN A 259 5.55 -18.49 -8.38
CA GLN A 259 4.45 -17.59 -8.05
C GLN A 259 3.23 -17.99 -8.85
N SER A 260 2.13 -18.32 -8.19
CA SER A 260 0.83 -18.49 -8.85
C SER A 260 -0.11 -17.37 -8.44
N TYR A 261 -1.03 -17.00 -9.33
CA TYR A 261 -2.01 -15.97 -9.02
C TYR A 261 -3.23 -16.03 -9.96
N TYR A 262 -4.36 -15.59 -9.47
CA TYR A 262 -5.49 -15.15 -10.26
C TYR A 262 -5.56 -13.62 -10.25
N PRO A 263 -5.75 -12.93 -11.40
CA PRO A 263 -5.70 -11.48 -11.46
C PRO A 263 -6.81 -10.82 -10.65
N ILE A 264 -6.44 -10.17 -9.57
CA ILE A 264 -7.35 -9.41 -8.71
C ILE A 264 -6.66 -8.13 -8.20
N THR A 265 -7.39 -6.99 -8.21
CA THR A 265 -6.89 -5.72 -7.67
C THR A 265 -6.88 -5.76 -6.14
N PRO A 266 -5.80 -5.29 -5.45
CA PRO A 266 -4.55 -4.73 -6.00
C PRO A 266 -3.40 -5.76 -6.12
N ALA A 267 -3.65 -7.05 -5.92
CA ALA A 267 -2.63 -8.10 -5.79
C ALA A 267 -1.89 -8.43 -7.11
N ALA A 268 -2.56 -8.26 -8.26
CA ALA A 268 -2.00 -8.65 -9.55
C ALA A 268 -0.71 -7.89 -9.92
N ASP A 269 -0.57 -6.64 -9.49
CA ASP A 269 0.58 -5.78 -9.82
C ASP A 269 1.89 -6.36 -9.27
N GLU A 270 1.85 -7.05 -8.13
CA GLU A 270 2.99 -7.80 -7.59
C GLU A 270 3.44 -8.89 -8.57
N SER A 271 2.51 -9.72 -9.03
CA SER A 271 2.81 -10.83 -9.94
C SER A 271 3.30 -10.34 -11.31
N PHE A 272 2.73 -9.24 -11.83
CA PHE A 272 3.22 -8.60 -13.06
C PHE A 272 4.65 -8.06 -12.91
N THR A 273 5.00 -7.53 -11.75
CA THR A 273 6.38 -7.09 -11.48
C THR A 273 7.33 -8.29 -11.40
N ILE A 274 6.93 -9.40 -10.77
CA ILE A 274 7.75 -10.62 -10.73
C ILE A 274 7.93 -11.19 -12.14
N GLU A 275 6.88 -11.29 -12.94
CA GLU A 275 6.91 -11.76 -14.34
C GLU A 275 7.90 -10.95 -15.19
N LYS A 276 7.92 -9.63 -15.02
CA LYS A 276 8.88 -8.75 -15.71
C LYS A 276 10.34 -9.07 -15.37
N TYR A 277 10.62 -9.60 -14.18
CA TYR A 277 11.95 -9.88 -13.66
C TYR A 277 12.22 -11.36 -13.39
N GLU A 278 11.50 -12.28 -14.06
CA GLU A 278 11.66 -13.74 -13.93
C GLU A 278 13.12 -14.19 -14.08
N TYR A 279 13.84 -13.53 -14.98
CA TYR A 279 15.27 -13.72 -15.19
C TYR A 279 15.98 -12.42 -14.85
N SER A 280 16.64 -12.40 -13.73
CA SER A 280 17.36 -11.22 -13.26
C SER A 280 18.78 -11.60 -12.85
N GLU A 281 19.66 -10.61 -12.89
CA GLU A 281 21.05 -10.73 -12.44
C GLU A 281 21.31 -9.70 -11.35
N LEU A 282 21.91 -10.15 -10.25
CA LEU A 282 22.29 -9.31 -9.13
C LEU A 282 23.79 -9.50 -8.84
N ASN A 283 24.57 -8.44 -8.99
CA ASN A 283 26.03 -8.46 -8.80
C ASN A 283 26.74 -9.60 -9.57
N GLY A 284 26.34 -9.82 -10.82
CA GLY A 284 26.92 -10.88 -11.68
C GLY A 284 26.44 -12.30 -11.36
N LYS A 285 25.45 -12.44 -10.50
CA LYS A 285 24.84 -13.74 -10.16
C LYS A 285 23.39 -13.78 -10.62
N ALA A 286 23.02 -14.87 -11.28
CA ALA A 286 21.62 -15.08 -11.66
C ALA A 286 20.74 -15.20 -10.40
N VAL A 287 19.66 -14.43 -10.36
CA VAL A 287 18.59 -14.49 -9.38
C VAL A 287 17.35 -15.01 -10.08
N GLY A 288 16.92 -16.20 -9.76
CA GLY A 288 15.87 -16.89 -10.51
C GLY A 288 16.42 -18.17 -11.17
N PRO A 289 15.74 -18.72 -12.18
CA PRO A 289 14.46 -18.24 -12.72
C PRO A 289 13.31 -18.35 -11.72
N VAL A 290 12.28 -17.51 -11.90
CA VAL A 290 11.01 -17.61 -11.20
C VAL A 290 9.96 -18.02 -12.24
N ILE A 291 9.19 -19.05 -11.95
CA ILE A 291 8.02 -19.41 -12.78
C ILE A 291 6.83 -18.60 -12.25
N VAL A 292 6.23 -17.78 -13.09
CA VAL A 292 4.99 -17.05 -12.79
C VAL A 292 3.84 -17.68 -13.55
N MET A 293 2.80 -18.13 -12.82
CA MET A 293 1.65 -18.87 -13.38
C MET A 293 0.36 -18.12 -13.09
N GLN A 294 -0.27 -17.60 -14.13
CA GLN A 294 -1.66 -17.16 -14.03
C GLN A 294 -2.57 -18.38 -14.09
N THR A 295 -3.43 -18.54 -13.09
CA THR A 295 -4.35 -19.67 -12.95
C THR A 295 -5.78 -19.29 -13.33
N GLU A 296 -6.67 -20.29 -13.42
CA GLU A 296 -8.08 -20.08 -13.72
C GLU A 296 -8.84 -19.42 -12.55
N ASP A 297 -8.44 -19.76 -11.31
CA ASP A 297 -9.02 -19.22 -10.08
C ASP A 297 -8.00 -19.26 -8.93
N GLU A 298 -8.39 -18.77 -7.75
CA GLU A 298 -7.55 -18.74 -6.57
C GLU A 298 -7.37 -20.11 -5.91
N ILE A 299 -8.31 -21.04 -6.10
CA ILE A 299 -8.18 -22.44 -5.63
C ILE A 299 -7.02 -23.11 -6.35
N ALA A 300 -6.97 -22.97 -7.67
CA ALA A 300 -5.88 -23.48 -8.50
C ALA A 300 -4.55 -22.78 -8.16
N ALA A 301 -4.56 -21.46 -7.89
CA ALA A 301 -3.38 -20.72 -7.48
C ALA A 301 -2.80 -21.27 -6.17
N MET A 302 -3.62 -21.43 -5.15
CA MET A 302 -3.18 -21.97 -3.85
C MET A 302 -2.68 -23.40 -3.97
N SER A 303 -3.41 -24.28 -4.67
CA SER A 303 -3.06 -25.68 -4.82
C SER A 303 -1.76 -25.88 -5.59
N SER A 304 -1.51 -25.08 -6.64
CA SER A 304 -0.26 -25.14 -7.40
C SER A 304 0.94 -24.61 -6.62
N ALA A 305 0.76 -23.56 -5.79
CA ALA A 305 1.81 -23.07 -4.89
C ALA A 305 2.18 -24.13 -3.83
N ILE A 306 1.19 -24.84 -3.27
CA ILE A 306 1.42 -25.98 -2.37
C ILE A 306 2.21 -27.08 -3.07
N GLY A 307 1.82 -27.47 -4.27
CA GLY A 307 2.54 -28.49 -5.05
C GLY A 307 4.00 -28.10 -5.31
N ALA A 308 4.25 -26.85 -5.68
CA ALA A 308 5.60 -26.33 -5.86
C ALA A 308 6.42 -26.35 -4.57
N ALA A 309 5.82 -26.02 -3.42
CA ALA A 309 6.48 -26.10 -2.11
C ALA A 309 6.85 -27.53 -1.73
N LEU A 310 6.01 -28.52 -2.02
CA LEU A 310 6.28 -29.93 -1.79
C LEU A 310 7.44 -30.43 -2.66
N ALA A 311 7.58 -29.91 -3.88
CA ALA A 311 8.72 -30.18 -4.77
C ALA A 311 10.00 -29.42 -4.37
N GLY A 312 9.97 -28.65 -3.29
CA GLY A 312 11.14 -27.94 -2.77
C GLY A 312 11.32 -26.52 -3.29
N ALA A 313 10.41 -26.00 -4.10
CA ALA A 313 10.43 -24.60 -4.52
C ALA A 313 10.01 -23.69 -3.37
N ARG A 314 10.68 -22.54 -3.22
CA ARG A 314 10.15 -21.41 -2.46
C ARG A 314 8.98 -20.85 -3.25
N SER A 315 7.75 -20.99 -2.76
CA SER A 315 6.54 -20.74 -3.52
C SER A 315 5.60 -19.75 -2.81
N ALA A 316 4.85 -19.01 -3.61
CA ALA A 316 3.88 -18.05 -3.10
C ALA A 316 2.68 -17.90 -4.03
N THR A 317 1.63 -17.31 -3.49
CA THR A 317 0.50 -16.76 -4.24
C THR A 317 0.16 -15.37 -3.74
N ALA A 318 -0.57 -14.58 -4.56
CA ALA A 318 -1.03 -13.25 -4.19
C ALA A 318 -2.53 -13.11 -4.48
N THR A 319 -3.28 -12.51 -3.55
CA THR A 319 -4.72 -12.37 -3.65
C THR A 319 -5.27 -11.16 -2.87
N SER A 320 -6.58 -10.98 -2.91
CA SER A 320 -7.36 -10.02 -2.13
C SER A 320 -8.56 -10.72 -1.48
N GLY A 321 -9.40 -10.01 -0.71
CA GLY A 321 -10.47 -10.57 0.11
C GLY A 321 -11.26 -11.73 -0.50
N PRO A 322 -11.98 -11.52 -1.63
CA PRO A 322 -12.79 -12.60 -2.21
C PRO A 322 -11.99 -13.84 -2.63
N GLY A 323 -10.76 -13.63 -3.11
CA GLY A 323 -9.89 -14.73 -3.51
C GLY A 323 -9.28 -15.46 -2.32
N PHE A 324 -9.00 -14.75 -1.22
CA PHE A 324 -8.54 -15.40 0.00
C PHE A 324 -9.60 -16.35 0.58
N ASP A 325 -10.87 -15.98 0.52
CA ASP A 325 -11.98 -16.86 0.92
C ASP A 325 -12.01 -18.17 0.12
N LEU A 326 -11.57 -18.18 -1.14
CA LEU A 326 -11.44 -19.39 -1.95
C LEU A 326 -10.19 -20.23 -1.62
N MET A 327 -9.18 -19.63 -0.98
CA MET A 327 -7.91 -20.30 -0.63
C MET A 327 -7.93 -20.99 0.74
N VAL A 328 -8.93 -20.73 1.58
CA VAL A 328 -8.90 -21.15 3.00
C VAL A 328 -8.86 -22.65 3.21
N GLU A 329 -9.46 -23.44 2.33
CA GLU A 329 -9.35 -24.91 2.36
C GLU A 329 -7.90 -25.35 2.11
N GLY A 330 -7.28 -24.85 1.05
CA GLY A 330 -5.87 -25.10 0.76
C GLY A 330 -4.94 -24.63 1.88
N LEU A 331 -5.27 -23.52 2.54
CA LEU A 331 -4.53 -22.99 3.68
C LEU A 331 -4.54 -23.98 4.87
N SER A 332 -5.72 -24.52 5.22
CA SER A 332 -5.82 -25.51 6.30
C SER A 332 -5.14 -26.83 5.95
N TRP A 333 -5.25 -27.27 4.70
CA TRP A 333 -4.53 -28.45 4.21
C TRP A 333 -3.02 -28.27 4.31
N ALA A 334 -2.50 -27.10 3.91
CA ALA A 334 -1.08 -26.77 4.06
C ALA A 334 -0.64 -26.78 5.54
N GLY A 335 -1.46 -26.27 6.44
CA GLY A 335 -1.22 -26.32 7.89
C GLY A 335 -1.18 -27.74 8.45
N ALA A 336 -2.14 -28.60 8.06
CA ALA A 336 -2.20 -30.00 8.48
C ALA A 336 -1.00 -30.81 7.96
N ASN A 337 -0.56 -30.55 6.73
CA ASN A 337 0.55 -31.26 6.10
C ASN A 337 1.92 -30.57 6.26
N GLU A 338 2.00 -29.54 7.10
CA GLU A 338 3.25 -28.84 7.42
C GLU A 338 3.94 -28.31 6.14
N VAL A 339 3.19 -27.70 5.21
CA VAL A 339 3.69 -27.19 3.93
C VAL A 339 4.01 -25.70 4.03
N PRO A 340 5.24 -25.28 3.74
CA PRO A 340 5.64 -23.89 3.74
C PRO A 340 5.17 -23.19 2.46
N VAL A 341 4.15 -22.38 2.56
CA VAL A 341 3.66 -21.54 1.46
C VAL A 341 3.41 -20.13 1.96
N VAL A 342 3.69 -19.13 1.15
CA VAL A 342 3.43 -17.72 1.49
C VAL A 342 2.28 -17.20 0.65
N ILE A 343 1.29 -16.61 1.33
CA ILE A 343 0.18 -15.91 0.69
C ILE A 343 0.35 -14.42 0.94
N THR A 344 0.53 -13.63 -0.11
CA THR A 344 0.43 -12.17 0.01
C THR A 344 -1.03 -11.77 -0.12
N PHE A 345 -1.61 -11.28 0.96
CA PHE A 345 -3.01 -10.89 1.00
C PHE A 345 -3.12 -9.36 1.07
N TYR A 346 -3.61 -8.75 -0.01
CA TYR A 346 -3.83 -7.31 -0.12
C TYR A 346 -5.29 -6.97 0.17
N GLN A 347 -5.55 -6.35 1.31
CA GLN A 347 -6.89 -5.96 1.72
C GLN A 347 -7.43 -4.79 0.91
N ARG A 348 -8.69 -4.87 0.56
CA ARG A 348 -9.48 -3.80 -0.06
C ARG A 348 -10.85 -3.69 0.60
N GLY A 349 -11.65 -2.68 0.25
CA GLY A 349 -12.98 -2.52 0.82
C GLY A 349 -13.87 -3.73 0.54
N GLY A 350 -14.28 -4.46 1.60
CA GLY A 350 -15.27 -5.53 1.59
C GLY A 350 -16.63 -5.04 2.08
N PRO A 351 -17.62 -5.95 2.30
CA PRO A 351 -17.60 -7.39 2.00
C PRO A 351 -17.86 -7.71 0.52
N SER A 352 -17.70 -8.98 0.12
CA SER A 352 -17.83 -9.47 -1.26
C SER A 352 -16.90 -8.70 -2.21
N THR A 353 -17.33 -8.37 -3.43
CA THR A 353 -16.56 -7.51 -4.32
C THR A 353 -16.30 -6.13 -3.73
N GLY A 354 -17.22 -5.61 -2.92
CA GLY A 354 -17.10 -4.40 -2.12
C GLY A 354 -16.69 -3.16 -2.91
N GLN A 355 -15.55 -2.59 -2.54
CA GLN A 355 -14.95 -1.43 -3.18
C GLN A 355 -13.56 -1.81 -3.74
N PRO A 356 -13.47 -2.43 -4.93
CA PRO A 356 -12.23 -3.04 -5.43
C PRO A 356 -11.03 -2.10 -5.52
N THR A 357 -11.29 -0.80 -5.70
CA THR A 357 -10.28 0.25 -5.85
C THR A 357 -10.07 1.08 -4.60
N ARG A 358 -10.62 0.65 -3.46
CA ARG A 358 -10.56 1.35 -2.17
C ARG A 358 -9.91 0.47 -1.10
N GLY A 359 -9.16 1.11 -0.20
CA GLY A 359 -8.45 0.40 0.86
C GLY A 359 -9.31 0.09 2.09
N SER A 360 -8.91 -0.92 2.83
CA SER A 360 -9.49 -1.31 4.12
C SER A 360 -8.49 -2.15 4.91
N GLN A 361 -8.74 -2.32 6.21
CA GLN A 361 -8.07 -3.27 7.10
C GLN A 361 -9.10 -4.17 7.81
N SER A 362 -10.30 -4.34 7.20
CA SER A 362 -11.40 -5.07 7.81
C SER A 362 -11.20 -6.58 7.85
N ASP A 363 -10.21 -7.12 7.12
CA ASP A 363 -10.02 -8.56 6.96
C ASP A 363 -9.09 -9.19 8.03
N LEU A 364 -8.69 -8.41 9.06
CA LEU A 364 -7.79 -8.88 10.12
C LEU A 364 -8.30 -10.16 10.80
N MET A 365 -9.52 -10.12 11.31
CA MET A 365 -10.07 -11.25 12.07
C MET A 365 -10.32 -12.46 11.17
N SER A 366 -10.83 -12.27 9.95
CA SER A 366 -11.03 -13.37 8.99
C SER A 366 -9.71 -14.00 8.55
N THR A 367 -8.60 -13.24 8.54
CA THR A 367 -7.26 -13.77 8.24
C THR A 367 -6.68 -14.57 9.39
N VAL A 368 -6.75 -14.03 10.61
CA VAL A 368 -6.22 -14.68 11.81
C VAL A 368 -6.97 -15.99 12.11
N PHE A 369 -8.28 -16.01 11.92
CA PHE A 369 -9.15 -17.17 12.19
C PHE A 369 -9.65 -17.87 10.93
N ALA A 370 -8.92 -17.75 9.82
CA ALA A 370 -9.32 -18.34 8.54
C ALA A 370 -9.47 -19.86 8.58
N SER A 371 -10.39 -20.39 7.76
CA SER A 371 -10.73 -21.81 7.63
C SER A 371 -11.37 -22.41 8.89
N HIS A 372 -11.46 -23.73 8.94
CA HIS A 372 -12.06 -24.50 10.03
C HIS A 372 -10.99 -25.31 10.77
N GLY A 373 -11.27 -25.64 12.02
CA GLY A 373 -10.32 -26.32 12.89
C GLY A 373 -9.16 -25.42 13.32
N GLU A 374 -8.30 -25.95 14.17
CA GLU A 374 -7.11 -25.26 14.64
C GLU A 374 -5.88 -25.80 13.94
N PHE A 375 -5.07 -24.94 13.35
CA PHE A 375 -3.79 -25.29 12.72
C PHE A 375 -2.79 -24.15 12.83
N ALA A 376 -1.51 -24.50 12.78
CA ALA A 376 -0.42 -23.54 12.84
C ALA A 376 -0.39 -22.70 11.57
N ARG A 377 -0.40 -21.37 11.72
CA ARG A 377 -0.21 -20.37 10.68
C ARG A 377 0.43 -19.13 11.25
N VAL A 378 1.02 -18.33 10.40
CA VAL A 378 1.57 -17.03 10.80
C VAL A 378 0.90 -15.93 9.98
N VAL A 379 0.55 -14.83 10.62
CA VAL A 379 0.07 -13.62 9.97
C VAL A 379 0.99 -12.48 10.33
N ILE A 380 1.67 -11.92 9.33
CA ILE A 380 2.57 -10.78 9.47
C ILE A 380 2.07 -9.62 8.61
N SER A 381 2.24 -8.39 9.06
CA SER A 381 1.84 -7.18 8.34
C SER A 381 2.95 -6.14 8.34
N SER A 382 3.05 -5.38 7.26
CA SER A 382 4.05 -4.32 7.10
C SER A 382 3.40 -2.95 7.13
N GLY A 383 4.02 -2.00 7.80
CA GLY A 383 3.52 -0.64 7.95
C GLY A 383 4.09 0.36 6.93
N ASP A 384 5.16 0.01 6.24
CA ASP A 384 5.76 0.83 5.19
C ASP A 384 6.49 -0.03 4.14
N HIS A 385 7.00 0.62 3.10
CA HIS A 385 7.68 -0.03 1.98
C HIS A 385 8.93 -0.82 2.39
N MET A 386 9.70 -0.33 3.37
CA MET A 386 10.89 -1.01 3.85
C MET A 386 10.53 -2.26 4.66
N GLU A 387 9.53 -2.14 5.53
CA GLU A 387 8.96 -3.32 6.21
C GLU A 387 8.40 -4.31 5.20
N ALA A 388 7.66 -3.85 4.16
CA ALA A 388 7.14 -4.74 3.11
C ALA A 388 8.24 -5.56 2.43
N PHE A 389 9.42 -4.97 2.21
CA PHE A 389 10.57 -5.69 1.66
C PHE A 389 11.12 -6.75 2.63
N TYR A 390 11.46 -6.35 3.86
CA TYR A 390 12.11 -7.26 4.81
C TYR A 390 11.15 -8.32 5.36
N ASP A 391 9.90 -7.94 5.66
CA ASP A 391 8.88 -8.87 6.15
C ASP A 391 8.50 -9.93 5.11
N THR A 392 8.53 -9.59 3.82
CA THR A 392 8.33 -10.58 2.75
C THR A 392 9.39 -11.67 2.80
N ILE A 393 10.66 -11.31 2.99
CA ILE A 393 11.76 -12.29 3.10
C ILE A 393 11.60 -13.12 4.37
N GLU A 394 11.27 -12.47 5.48
CA GLU A 394 11.06 -13.14 6.76
C GLU A 394 9.84 -14.07 6.74
N ALA A 395 8.78 -13.71 6.02
CA ALA A 395 7.61 -14.58 5.81
C ALA A 395 8.01 -15.92 5.17
N PHE A 396 8.90 -15.91 4.19
CA PHE A 396 9.44 -17.13 3.60
C PHE A 396 10.36 -17.90 4.56
N ASN A 397 11.21 -17.20 5.32
CA ASN A 397 12.09 -17.82 6.29
C ASN A 397 11.29 -18.52 7.39
N ILE A 398 10.27 -17.85 7.94
CA ILE A 398 9.36 -18.43 8.92
C ILE A 398 8.62 -19.63 8.33
N ALA A 399 8.07 -19.49 7.11
CA ALA A 399 7.35 -20.59 6.47
C ALA A 399 8.21 -21.84 6.34
N GLU A 400 9.43 -21.72 5.84
CA GLU A 400 10.31 -22.86 5.60
C GLU A 400 10.98 -23.39 6.86
N LYS A 401 11.40 -22.49 7.78
CA LYS A 401 12.03 -22.90 9.04
C LYS A 401 11.09 -23.71 9.91
N TYR A 402 9.83 -23.29 10.02
CA TYR A 402 8.84 -23.95 10.89
C TYR A 402 7.86 -24.84 10.13
N GLN A 403 7.90 -24.85 8.80
CA GLN A 403 7.01 -25.63 7.93
C GLN A 403 5.54 -25.34 8.26
N VAL A 404 5.16 -24.09 8.05
CA VAL A 404 3.80 -23.56 8.28
C VAL A 404 3.42 -22.62 7.13
N PRO A 405 2.13 -22.50 6.79
CA PRO A 405 1.69 -21.44 5.89
C PRO A 405 1.83 -20.08 6.57
N VAL A 406 2.26 -19.08 5.80
CA VAL A 406 2.40 -17.70 6.26
C VAL A 406 1.56 -16.77 5.38
N ILE A 407 0.77 -15.91 6.00
CA ILE A 407 -0.01 -14.87 5.34
C ILE A 407 0.68 -13.53 5.60
N HIS A 408 1.17 -12.90 4.54
CA HIS A 408 1.66 -11.53 4.58
C HIS A 408 0.48 -10.60 4.26
N LEU A 409 -0.13 -10.06 5.32
CA LEU A 409 -1.36 -9.27 5.26
C LEU A 409 -1.02 -7.80 5.08
N LEU A 410 -1.27 -7.29 3.89
CA LEU A 410 -1.07 -5.90 3.49
C LEU A 410 -2.41 -5.22 3.21
N ASP A 411 -2.39 -3.92 3.07
CA ASP A 411 -3.56 -3.16 2.61
C ASP A 411 -3.27 -2.41 1.31
N LYS A 412 -4.34 -2.04 0.60
CA LYS A 412 -4.24 -1.36 -0.69
C LYS A 412 -3.52 -0.02 -0.60
N PHE A 413 -3.59 0.66 0.53
CA PHE A 413 -2.91 1.96 0.69
C PHE A 413 -1.41 1.78 0.55
N LEU A 414 -0.82 0.83 1.30
CA LEU A 414 0.60 0.51 1.15
C LEU A 414 0.91 -0.07 -0.23
N ALA A 415 0.06 -0.98 -0.74
CA ALA A 415 0.29 -1.66 -2.01
C ALA A 415 0.46 -0.69 -3.19
N ASN A 416 -0.36 0.35 -3.28
CA ASN A 416 -0.43 1.26 -4.42
C ASN A 416 0.25 2.62 -4.22
N THR A 417 0.61 2.99 -2.99
CA THR A 417 1.31 4.24 -2.71
C THR A 417 2.72 4.22 -3.31
N ILE A 418 3.03 5.22 -4.13
CA ILE A 418 4.40 5.46 -4.59
C ILE A 418 5.13 6.27 -3.53
N ALA A 419 6.31 5.80 -3.14
CA ALA A 419 7.16 6.53 -2.20
C ALA A 419 8.63 6.51 -2.61
N SER A 420 9.33 7.59 -2.27
CA SER A 420 10.79 7.62 -2.25
C SER A 420 11.27 6.88 -1.01
N VAL A 421 12.03 5.82 -1.18
CA VAL A 421 12.57 5.00 -0.09
C VAL A 421 14.08 4.78 -0.24
N PRO A 422 14.82 4.56 0.84
CA PRO A 422 16.21 4.09 0.74
C PRO A 422 16.29 2.78 -0.04
N THR A 423 17.40 2.55 -0.73
CA THR A 423 17.65 1.25 -1.34
C THR A 423 17.85 0.21 -0.23
N PRO A 424 17.09 -0.91 -0.20
CA PRO A 424 17.28 -1.96 0.79
C PRO A 424 18.70 -2.55 0.74
N SER A 425 19.26 -2.86 1.89
CA SER A 425 20.53 -3.60 1.96
C SER A 425 20.26 -5.09 1.72
N ILE A 426 20.83 -5.61 0.63
CA ILE A 426 20.70 -7.02 0.25
C ILE A 426 21.86 -7.88 0.78
N GLU A 427 22.96 -7.27 1.21
CA GLU A 427 24.15 -7.97 1.69
C GLU A 427 23.91 -8.69 3.02
N MET A 428 22.95 -8.20 3.80
CA MET A 428 22.58 -8.76 5.09
C MET A 428 21.40 -9.74 5.02
N LEU A 429 20.87 -10.00 3.82
CA LEU A 429 19.73 -10.90 3.66
C LEU A 429 20.12 -12.33 3.97
N ARG A 430 19.36 -12.95 4.86
CA ARG A 430 19.50 -14.36 5.18
C ARG A 430 18.34 -15.14 4.58
N ILE A 431 18.64 -16.17 3.81
CA ILE A 431 17.67 -17.13 3.27
C ILE A 431 17.76 -18.39 4.13
N ASP A 432 16.71 -18.64 4.90
CA ASP A 432 16.59 -19.84 5.72
C ASP A 432 15.64 -20.84 5.02
N ARG A 433 16.17 -22.01 4.68
CA ARG A 433 15.41 -23.09 4.04
C ARG A 433 14.87 -24.12 5.04
N GLY A 434 15.10 -23.89 6.34
CA GLY A 434 14.79 -24.83 7.40
C GLY A 434 15.63 -26.13 7.34
N ALA A 435 15.26 -27.08 8.17
CA ALA A 435 15.93 -28.39 8.22
C ALA A 435 15.51 -29.25 7.01
N THR A 436 16.49 -29.78 6.29
CA THR A 436 16.29 -30.66 5.14
C THR A 436 16.83 -32.08 5.39
N SER A 437 16.24 -33.06 4.69
CA SER A 437 16.63 -34.46 4.70
C SER A 437 16.89 -34.92 3.27
N PRO A 438 17.85 -35.81 3.03
CA PRO A 438 17.99 -36.45 1.72
C PRO A 438 16.85 -37.44 1.41
N GLY A 439 16.03 -37.80 2.41
CA GLY A 439 15.02 -38.85 2.29
C GLY A 439 15.57 -40.23 2.59
N GLY A 440 15.00 -41.25 1.94
CA GLY A 440 15.38 -42.67 2.07
C GLY A 440 14.19 -43.59 2.36
N LEU A 441 14.41 -44.91 2.34
CA LEU A 441 13.33 -45.93 2.47
C LEU A 441 12.54 -45.85 3.80
N SER A 442 13.18 -45.40 4.89
CA SER A 442 12.55 -45.27 6.21
C SER A 442 12.21 -43.83 6.60
N TYR A 443 12.15 -42.94 5.60
CA TYR A 443 11.88 -41.53 5.85
C TYR A 443 10.48 -41.30 6.43
N LYS A 444 10.43 -40.59 7.56
CA LYS A 444 9.22 -40.14 8.22
C LYS A 444 9.05 -38.64 7.96
N ARG A 445 8.07 -38.27 7.14
CA ARG A 445 7.81 -36.87 6.83
C ARG A 445 7.43 -36.05 8.06
N PHE A 446 6.71 -36.66 8.99
CA PHE A 446 6.14 -36.03 10.17
C PHE A 446 6.67 -36.63 11.48
N ASP A 447 7.98 -36.90 11.52
CA ASP A 447 8.65 -37.51 12.66
C ASP A 447 8.34 -36.81 13.99
N LEU A 448 7.82 -37.57 14.95
CA LEU A 448 7.41 -37.09 16.28
C LEU A 448 8.61 -36.85 17.21
N SER A 449 9.81 -37.27 16.84
CA SER A 449 11.02 -37.03 17.63
C SER A 449 11.46 -35.56 17.63
N SER A 450 10.94 -34.77 16.70
CA SER A 450 11.21 -33.34 16.58
C SER A 450 9.96 -32.54 16.28
N LEU A 451 9.90 -31.32 16.79
CA LEU A 451 8.78 -30.41 16.55
C LEU A 451 8.70 -29.97 15.08
N VAL A 452 9.86 -29.77 14.45
CA VAL A 452 9.98 -29.47 13.02
C VAL A 452 10.83 -30.59 12.39
N SER A 453 10.19 -31.50 11.68
CA SER A 453 10.86 -32.64 11.05
C SER A 453 11.70 -32.20 9.85
N PRO A 454 12.95 -32.67 9.68
CA PRO A 454 13.74 -32.39 8.48
C PRO A 454 13.01 -32.83 7.21
N ARG A 455 12.88 -31.91 6.24
CA ARG A 455 12.04 -32.06 5.06
C ARG A 455 12.81 -32.62 3.86
N ALA A 456 12.38 -33.78 3.33
CA ALA A 456 12.71 -34.19 1.98
C ALA A 456 11.71 -33.59 0.98
N TYR A 457 12.08 -33.54 -0.27
CA TYR A 457 11.23 -32.98 -1.35
C TYR A 457 10.64 -34.11 -2.18
N LEU A 458 9.46 -33.87 -2.79
CA LEU A 458 8.90 -34.80 -3.77
C LEU A 458 9.91 -35.02 -4.91
N GLY A 459 10.16 -36.29 -5.24
CA GLY A 459 11.18 -36.69 -6.20
C GLY A 459 12.55 -37.00 -5.58
N SER A 460 12.71 -36.90 -4.25
CA SER A 460 13.94 -37.38 -3.57
C SER A 460 14.13 -38.88 -3.80
N GLU A 461 15.38 -39.28 -4.03
CA GLU A 461 15.72 -40.66 -4.38
C GLU A 461 15.34 -41.65 -3.27
N ASN A 462 14.79 -42.78 -3.64
CA ASN A 462 14.35 -43.86 -2.73
C ASN A 462 13.43 -43.40 -1.60
N THR A 463 12.61 -42.37 -1.85
CA THR A 463 11.75 -41.74 -0.82
C THR A 463 10.28 -41.77 -1.27
N VAL A 464 9.43 -42.39 -0.44
CA VAL A 464 7.97 -42.33 -0.60
C VAL A 464 7.41 -41.42 0.48
N MET A 465 6.58 -40.48 0.09
CA MET A 465 5.89 -39.54 1.00
C MET A 465 4.41 -39.57 0.72
N TRP A 466 3.61 -39.56 1.79
CA TRP A 466 2.17 -39.45 1.74
C TRP A 466 1.72 -38.11 2.30
N TYR A 467 0.72 -37.53 1.68
CA TYR A 467 0.05 -36.32 2.12
C TYR A 467 -1.46 -36.56 2.03
N SER A 468 -2.17 -36.33 3.13
CA SER A 468 -3.61 -36.60 3.23
C SER A 468 -4.38 -35.35 3.64
N GLY A 469 -5.66 -35.30 3.28
CA GLY A 469 -6.62 -34.34 3.86
C GLY A 469 -7.09 -34.74 5.26
N ASP A 470 -6.86 -35.99 5.65
CA ASP A 470 -7.25 -36.54 6.95
C ASP A 470 -6.10 -36.44 7.98
N GLU A 471 -6.40 -36.77 9.23
CA GLU A 471 -5.35 -36.93 10.24
C GLU A 471 -4.44 -38.10 9.87
N HIS A 472 -3.15 -37.98 10.16
CA HIS A 472 -2.14 -38.91 9.68
C HIS A 472 -1.08 -39.24 10.74
N ASP A 473 -0.38 -40.35 10.53
CA ASP A 473 0.79 -40.76 11.30
C ASP A 473 2.08 -40.07 10.83
N GLU A 474 3.22 -40.49 11.38
CA GLU A 474 4.56 -39.97 11.04
C GLU A 474 4.94 -40.16 9.54
N TYR A 475 4.34 -41.14 8.86
CA TYR A 475 4.57 -41.41 7.44
C TYR A 475 3.58 -40.67 6.52
N GLY A 476 2.50 -40.11 7.09
CA GLY A 476 1.41 -39.47 6.36
C GLY A 476 0.25 -40.41 6.04
N HIS A 477 0.24 -41.63 6.59
CA HIS A 477 -0.87 -42.55 6.42
C HIS A 477 -2.05 -42.13 7.29
N ILE A 478 -3.26 -42.23 6.77
CA ILE A 478 -4.49 -41.90 7.50
C ILE A 478 -4.61 -42.72 8.78
N VAL A 479 -4.92 -42.07 9.88
CA VAL A 479 -5.07 -42.70 11.18
C VAL A 479 -6.17 -42.02 12.02
N GLU A 480 -6.98 -42.84 12.72
CA GLU A 480 -8.00 -42.36 13.67
C GLU A 480 -7.65 -42.72 15.11
N ASP A 481 -6.46 -43.23 15.38
CA ASP A 481 -5.99 -43.55 16.72
C ASP A 481 -5.89 -42.29 17.60
N PRO A 482 -6.56 -42.25 18.77
CA PRO A 482 -6.62 -41.06 19.60
C PRO A 482 -5.25 -40.62 20.16
N GLU A 483 -4.32 -41.54 20.43
CA GLU A 483 -3.00 -41.20 20.95
C GLU A 483 -2.11 -40.59 19.86
N ILE A 484 -2.17 -41.14 18.65
CA ILE A 484 -1.46 -40.57 17.49
C ILE A 484 -2.05 -39.19 17.18
N ARG A 485 -3.36 -39.06 17.16
CA ARG A 485 -4.05 -37.77 16.95
C ARG A 485 -3.54 -36.70 17.93
N VAL A 486 -3.50 -37.00 19.23
CA VAL A 486 -3.02 -36.06 20.24
C VAL A 486 -1.56 -35.65 19.97
N LYS A 487 -0.67 -36.60 19.68
CA LYS A 487 0.75 -36.32 19.44
C LYS A 487 0.96 -35.48 18.19
N MET A 488 0.34 -35.84 17.07
CA MET A 488 0.50 -35.16 15.79
C MET A 488 -0.10 -33.74 15.82
N TYR A 489 -1.27 -33.62 16.40
CA TYR A 489 -1.94 -32.32 16.53
C TYR A 489 -1.15 -31.37 17.44
N SER A 490 -0.70 -31.86 18.60
CA SER A 490 0.13 -31.09 19.52
C SER A 490 1.43 -30.63 18.87
N LYS A 491 2.11 -31.54 18.12
CA LYS A 491 3.32 -31.20 17.35
C LYS A 491 3.09 -30.00 16.43
N ARG A 492 2.00 -30.02 15.67
CA ARG A 492 1.69 -28.94 14.73
C ARG A 492 1.37 -27.62 15.44
N ILE A 493 0.55 -27.65 16.49
CA ILE A 493 0.14 -26.43 17.21
C ILE A 493 1.28 -25.83 18.03
N GLU A 494 2.12 -26.65 18.64
CA GLU A 494 3.24 -26.20 19.47
C GLU A 494 4.28 -25.38 18.67
N LYS A 495 4.30 -25.50 17.36
CA LYS A 495 5.10 -24.63 16.49
C LYS A 495 4.81 -23.14 16.69
N MET A 496 3.55 -22.80 16.99
CA MET A 496 3.15 -21.41 17.24
C MET A 496 3.90 -20.81 18.42
N ARG A 497 4.16 -21.59 19.47
CA ARG A 497 4.92 -21.14 20.64
C ARG A 497 6.38 -20.85 20.28
N ILE A 498 7.04 -21.78 19.59
CA ILE A 498 8.46 -21.58 19.22
C ILE A 498 8.62 -20.45 18.20
N ILE A 499 7.68 -20.27 17.27
CA ILE A 499 7.68 -19.14 16.35
C ILE A 499 7.64 -17.83 17.14
N LEU A 500 6.75 -17.74 18.13
CA LEU A 500 6.62 -16.54 18.95
C LEU A 500 7.89 -16.30 19.81
N GLU A 501 8.50 -17.34 20.35
CA GLU A 501 9.71 -17.23 21.16
C GLU A 501 10.94 -16.83 20.34
N GLU A 502 11.12 -17.41 19.16
CA GLU A 502 12.31 -17.23 18.34
C GLU A 502 12.25 -16.04 17.39
N THR A 503 11.04 -15.50 17.10
CA THR A 503 10.91 -14.31 16.25
C THR A 503 11.43 -13.08 17.02
N PRO A 504 12.35 -12.29 16.45
CA PRO A 504 12.85 -11.07 17.07
C PRO A 504 11.76 -10.05 17.38
N THR A 505 11.92 -9.29 18.48
CA THR A 505 10.93 -8.30 18.91
C THR A 505 10.65 -7.24 17.84
N GLU A 506 11.67 -6.81 17.12
CA GLU A 506 11.56 -5.82 16.04
C GLU A 506 10.72 -6.30 14.85
N ILE A 507 10.58 -7.62 14.66
CA ILE A 507 9.67 -8.23 13.66
C ILE A 507 8.27 -8.41 14.24
N LYS A 508 8.13 -8.54 15.56
CA LYS A 508 6.83 -8.66 16.22
C LYS A 508 6.10 -7.32 16.28
N MET A 509 6.83 -6.26 16.64
CA MET A 509 6.27 -4.92 16.80
C MET A 509 7.35 -3.83 16.79
N GLY A 510 6.99 -2.65 16.29
CA GLY A 510 7.79 -1.43 16.40
C GLY A 510 7.25 -0.51 17.50
N ILE A 511 8.13 0.11 18.26
CA ILE A 511 7.79 1.07 19.32
C ILE A 511 8.47 2.39 19.00
N TYR A 512 7.69 3.46 18.89
CA TYR A 512 8.15 4.77 18.44
C TYR A 512 7.66 5.88 19.37
N GLY A 513 8.52 6.85 19.68
CA GLY A 513 8.22 7.96 20.57
C GLY A 513 8.66 7.71 22.01
N ASP A 514 7.98 8.32 22.98
CA ASP A 514 8.32 8.25 24.39
C ASP A 514 7.80 6.94 25.02
N ARG A 515 8.69 6.14 25.59
CA ARG A 515 8.29 4.88 26.26
C ARG A 515 7.53 5.11 27.58
N ASP A 516 7.73 6.27 28.20
CA ASP A 516 7.00 6.69 29.42
C ASP A 516 5.83 7.61 29.05
N ALA A 517 5.19 7.36 27.90
CA ALA A 517 4.14 8.17 27.33
C ALA A 517 2.88 8.24 28.20
N ASP A 518 2.22 9.40 28.18
CA ASP A 518 0.90 9.57 28.80
C ASP A 518 -0.20 8.88 28.00
N TYR A 519 -0.04 8.78 26.66
CA TYR A 519 -0.96 8.09 25.76
C TYR A 519 -0.20 7.18 24.82
N ILE A 520 -0.75 5.98 24.60
CA ILE A 520 -0.22 5.00 23.67
C ILE A 520 -1.19 4.86 22.50
N ILE A 521 -0.68 5.01 21.29
CA ILE A 521 -1.42 4.78 20.05
C ILE A 521 -1.00 3.42 19.50
N ILE A 522 -1.94 2.54 19.19
CA ILE A 522 -1.69 1.21 18.64
C ILE A 522 -2.33 1.11 17.26
N GLY A 523 -1.56 0.68 16.29
CA GLY A 523 -2.01 0.42 14.93
C GLY A 523 -1.18 -0.66 14.26
N TRP A 524 -1.46 -0.91 13.00
CA TRP A 524 -0.77 -1.87 12.15
C TRP A 524 -0.92 -1.50 10.67
N GLY A 525 -0.14 -2.10 9.78
CA GLY A 525 -0.24 -1.84 8.36
C GLY A 525 0.02 -0.37 8.01
N SER A 526 -0.62 0.14 6.98
CA SER A 526 -0.42 1.50 6.44
C SER A 526 -0.71 2.65 7.41
N VAL A 527 -1.36 2.38 8.55
CA VAL A 527 -1.55 3.37 9.64
C VAL A 527 -0.21 3.88 10.18
N LYS A 528 0.88 3.09 10.10
CA LYS A 528 2.19 3.43 10.63
C LYS A 528 2.68 4.82 10.19
N GLY A 529 2.64 5.09 8.89
CA GLY A 529 3.19 6.33 8.34
C GLY A 529 2.55 7.58 8.93
N VAL A 530 1.22 7.64 8.90
CA VAL A 530 0.45 8.77 9.41
C VAL A 530 0.50 8.88 10.94
N ALA A 531 0.57 7.76 11.65
CA ALA A 531 0.70 7.76 13.10
C ALA A 531 2.05 8.33 13.55
N LEU A 532 3.14 7.97 12.87
CA LEU A 532 4.47 8.52 13.14
C LEU A 532 4.52 10.03 12.87
N ASP A 533 3.97 10.51 11.76
CA ASP A 533 3.92 11.94 11.44
C ASP A 533 3.07 12.70 12.48
N ALA A 534 1.95 12.11 12.94
CA ALA A 534 1.12 12.72 13.99
C ALA A 534 1.84 12.78 15.35
N VAL A 535 2.56 11.71 15.73
CA VAL A 535 3.39 11.69 16.95
C VAL A 535 4.47 12.76 16.88
N ASP A 536 5.18 12.89 15.75
CA ASP A 536 6.22 13.92 15.56
C ASP A 536 5.67 15.35 15.76
N ILE A 537 4.43 15.62 15.32
CA ILE A 537 3.78 16.92 15.49
C ILE A 537 3.33 17.15 16.94
N LEU A 538 2.63 16.16 17.50
CA LEU A 538 1.98 16.27 18.80
C LEU A 538 2.94 16.13 19.98
N SER A 539 4.11 15.48 19.79
CA SER A 539 5.13 15.32 20.84
C SER A 539 5.70 16.63 21.38
N LYS A 540 5.43 17.74 20.70
CA LYS A 540 5.73 19.10 21.23
C LYS A 540 4.84 19.50 22.40
N LYS A 541 3.69 18.82 22.60
CA LYS A 541 2.67 19.16 23.62
C LYS A 541 2.26 17.96 24.48
N LEU A 542 2.46 16.74 24.00
CA LEU A 542 1.99 15.50 24.61
C LEU A 542 3.12 14.47 24.63
N ARG A 543 3.21 13.67 25.68
CA ARG A 543 4.08 12.49 25.67
C ARG A 543 3.33 11.34 25.04
N LEU A 544 3.73 10.98 23.83
CA LEU A 544 3.06 9.97 23.00
C LEU A 544 4.01 8.84 22.65
N CYS A 545 3.46 7.62 22.62
CA CYS A 545 4.08 6.44 22.05
C CYS A 545 3.19 5.87 20.96
N TYR A 546 3.78 5.44 19.84
CA TYR A 546 3.11 4.65 18.84
C TYR A 546 3.67 3.23 18.80
N ILE A 547 2.77 2.25 18.85
CA ILE A 547 3.07 0.82 18.72
C ILE A 547 2.53 0.34 17.38
N ASN A 548 3.43 -0.13 16.50
CA ASN A 548 3.08 -0.77 15.24
C ASN A 548 3.13 -2.30 15.42
N ILE A 549 1.98 -2.96 15.45
CA ILE A 549 1.95 -4.43 15.52
C ILE A 549 2.25 -4.99 14.12
N ARG A 550 3.29 -5.82 14.01
CA ARG A 550 3.70 -6.47 12.75
C ARG A 550 3.35 -7.96 12.73
N LEU A 551 3.65 -8.69 13.80
CA LEU A 551 3.23 -10.08 13.95
C LEU A 551 1.82 -10.09 14.54
N LEU A 552 0.81 -10.33 13.68
CA LEU A 552 -0.60 -10.36 14.06
C LEU A 552 -1.01 -11.73 14.60
N TRP A 553 -0.34 -12.81 14.16
CA TRP A 553 -0.55 -14.15 14.69
C TRP A 553 0.70 -15.05 14.48
N PRO A 554 1.20 -15.81 15.48
CA PRO A 554 0.75 -15.77 16.89
C PRO A 554 0.97 -14.37 17.49
N PHE A 555 0.02 -13.92 18.31
CA PHE A 555 0.03 -12.55 18.80
C PHE A 555 1.12 -12.33 19.87
N PRO A 556 1.95 -11.26 19.81
CA PRO A 556 3.05 -10.98 20.74
C PRO A 556 2.55 -10.36 22.06
N GLN A 557 1.71 -11.12 22.78
CA GLN A 557 1.03 -10.64 23.97
C GLN A 557 1.98 -10.17 25.07
N LYS A 558 3.10 -10.89 25.28
CA LYS A 558 4.06 -10.54 26.32
C LYS A 558 4.72 -9.20 26.05
N GLU A 559 5.22 -9.01 24.84
CA GLU A 559 5.88 -7.79 24.40
C GLU A 559 4.94 -6.59 24.48
N LEU A 560 3.68 -6.76 24.06
CA LEU A 560 2.69 -5.70 24.17
C LEU A 560 2.37 -5.36 25.63
N LEU A 561 2.12 -6.38 26.48
CA LEU A 561 1.82 -6.21 27.89
C LEU A 561 2.97 -5.49 28.64
N ASP A 562 4.23 -5.78 28.31
CA ASP A 562 5.39 -5.15 28.91
C ASP A 562 5.42 -3.62 28.66
N VAL A 563 4.82 -3.16 27.54
CA VAL A 563 4.73 -1.72 27.22
C VAL A 563 3.47 -1.07 27.80
N VAL A 564 2.31 -1.73 27.69
CA VAL A 564 1.03 -1.08 28.02
C VAL A 564 0.55 -1.27 29.45
N ARG A 565 1.16 -2.18 30.23
CA ARG A 565 0.69 -2.59 31.57
C ARG A 565 0.54 -1.42 32.56
N SER A 566 1.41 -0.42 32.49
CA SER A 566 1.38 0.75 33.38
C SER A 566 0.45 1.86 32.89
N THR A 567 -0.04 1.76 31.66
CA THR A 567 -0.86 2.81 31.04
C THR A 567 -2.35 2.55 31.30
N PRO A 568 -3.09 3.53 31.84
CA PRO A 568 -4.54 3.41 32.01
C PRO A 568 -5.25 3.12 30.69
N ARG A 569 -6.30 2.29 30.70
CA ARG A 569 -7.02 1.87 29.49
C ARG A 569 -7.60 3.03 28.67
N ASP A 570 -8.06 4.06 29.34
CA ASP A 570 -8.59 5.29 28.72
C ASP A 570 -7.51 6.17 28.07
N ARG A 571 -6.24 5.76 28.16
CA ARG A 571 -5.09 6.38 27.50
C ARG A 571 -4.45 5.51 26.41
N ILE A 572 -5.06 4.37 26.10
CA ILE A 572 -4.65 3.51 24.99
C ILE A 572 -5.63 3.72 23.83
N ILE A 573 -5.12 4.09 22.66
CA ILE A 573 -5.89 4.47 21.49
C ILE A 573 -5.60 3.47 20.37
N ALA A 574 -6.60 2.75 19.87
CA ALA A 574 -6.45 1.90 18.70
C ALA A 574 -6.88 2.63 17.43
N VAL A 575 -6.09 2.50 16.35
CA VAL A 575 -6.35 3.15 15.06
C VAL A 575 -6.35 2.12 13.94
N GLU A 576 -7.38 2.12 13.08
CA GLU A 576 -7.49 1.16 11.97
C GLU A 576 -8.40 1.65 10.85
N HIS A 577 -8.11 1.20 9.63
CA HIS A 577 -8.97 1.38 8.45
C HIS A 577 -10.12 0.36 8.43
N SER A 578 -10.95 0.34 9.48
CA SER A 578 -12.14 -0.52 9.56
C SER A 578 -13.23 0.11 10.42
N TYR A 579 -14.45 -0.42 10.34
CA TYR A 579 -15.55 0.00 11.22
C TYR A 579 -15.28 -0.44 12.66
N GLY A 580 -14.87 -1.69 12.87
CA GLY A 580 -14.73 -2.30 14.21
C GLY A 580 -13.48 -1.87 14.97
N VAL A 581 -12.44 -1.41 14.28
CA VAL A 581 -11.07 -1.29 14.81
C VAL A 581 -10.65 -2.66 15.37
N ASN A 582 -10.57 -3.64 14.48
CA ASN A 582 -10.42 -5.07 14.80
C ASN A 582 -9.15 -5.39 15.58
N ILE A 583 -8.10 -4.57 15.44
CA ILE A 583 -6.89 -4.72 16.25
C ILE A 583 -7.17 -4.60 17.75
N ALA A 584 -8.12 -3.73 18.15
CA ALA A 584 -8.53 -3.63 19.54
C ALA A 584 -9.19 -4.94 20.04
N SER A 585 -10.02 -5.57 19.19
CA SER A 585 -10.65 -6.85 19.51
C SER A 585 -9.63 -7.99 19.57
N LEU A 586 -8.65 -8.01 18.67
CA LEU A 586 -7.57 -9.01 18.68
C LEU A 586 -6.72 -8.88 19.95
N ILE A 587 -6.39 -7.66 20.37
CA ILE A 587 -5.68 -7.40 21.62
C ILE A 587 -6.49 -7.88 22.81
N GLU A 588 -7.78 -7.58 22.86
CA GLU A 588 -8.66 -8.00 23.95
C GLU A 588 -8.75 -9.52 24.07
N VAL A 589 -8.96 -10.22 22.96
CA VAL A 589 -9.03 -11.70 22.93
C VAL A 589 -7.71 -12.35 23.35
N THR A 590 -6.58 -11.77 22.99
CA THR A 590 -5.25 -12.38 23.25
C THR A 590 -4.64 -11.98 24.59
N THR A 591 -4.93 -10.78 25.11
CA THR A 591 -4.29 -10.23 26.31
C THR A 591 -5.26 -9.97 27.47
N GLY A 592 -6.57 -9.96 27.24
CA GLY A 592 -7.58 -9.55 28.20
C GLY A 592 -7.68 -8.02 28.41
N ILE A 593 -6.93 -7.20 27.66
CA ILE A 593 -6.98 -5.75 27.75
C ILE A 593 -8.02 -5.21 26.75
N ALA A 594 -9.12 -4.68 27.27
CA ALA A 594 -10.05 -3.91 26.45
C ALA A 594 -9.49 -2.53 26.12
N ILE A 595 -9.64 -2.09 24.86
CA ILE A 595 -9.28 -0.75 24.41
C ILE A 595 -10.55 0.02 24.08
N ASP A 596 -10.82 1.05 24.88
CA ASP A 596 -12.05 1.85 24.78
C ASP A 596 -11.93 2.98 23.76
N LYS A 597 -10.72 3.56 23.62
CA LYS A 597 -10.47 4.68 22.72
C LYS A 597 -10.13 4.22 21.31
N LYS A 598 -10.95 4.59 20.33
CA LYS A 598 -10.86 4.07 18.95
C LYS A 598 -10.91 5.18 17.91
N VAL A 599 -10.00 5.13 16.95
CA VAL A 599 -10.03 5.93 15.71
C VAL A 599 -10.30 4.99 14.54
N ALA A 600 -11.40 5.21 13.84
CA ALA A 600 -11.88 4.37 12.75
C ALA A 600 -11.98 5.17 11.46
N LYS A 601 -11.51 4.62 10.34
CA LYS A 601 -11.80 5.13 9.00
C LYS A 601 -12.21 3.99 8.09
N PHE A 602 -13.39 4.08 7.49
CA PHE A 602 -13.94 3.04 6.61
C PHE A 602 -14.57 3.61 5.33
N THR A 603 -14.08 4.79 4.92
CA THR A 603 -14.50 5.46 3.68
C THR A 603 -13.83 4.88 2.44
N GLY A 604 -12.85 3.98 2.63
CA GLY A 604 -11.99 3.50 1.55
C GLY A 604 -10.89 4.48 1.14
N ARG A 605 -10.73 5.59 1.86
CA ARG A 605 -9.67 6.61 1.66
C ARG A 605 -8.61 6.48 2.77
N PRO A 606 -7.33 6.83 2.50
CA PRO A 606 -6.30 6.80 3.52
C PRO A 606 -6.59 7.80 4.64
N ILE A 607 -6.11 7.52 5.84
CA ILE A 607 -6.09 8.50 6.94
C ILE A 607 -5.05 9.54 6.59
N THR A 608 -5.46 10.82 6.61
CA THR A 608 -4.56 11.93 6.38
C THR A 608 -3.96 12.45 7.69
N LEU A 609 -2.83 13.14 7.61
CA LEU A 609 -2.12 13.64 8.79
C LEU A 609 -2.99 14.55 9.66
N ASN A 610 -3.71 15.48 9.05
CA ASN A 610 -4.59 16.39 9.79
C ASN A 610 -5.76 15.66 10.47
N GLU A 611 -6.36 14.64 9.83
CA GLU A 611 -7.39 13.81 10.46
C GLU A 611 -6.84 13.05 11.68
N MET A 612 -5.64 12.48 11.56
CA MET A 612 -5.01 11.75 12.67
C MET A 612 -4.71 12.66 13.84
N VAL A 613 -4.13 13.83 13.58
CA VAL A 613 -3.85 14.84 14.62
C VAL A 613 -5.14 15.26 15.31
N GLU A 614 -6.17 15.64 14.55
CA GLU A 614 -7.46 16.04 15.12
C GLU A 614 -8.12 14.90 15.92
N ALA A 615 -8.04 13.65 15.44
CA ALA A 615 -8.62 12.51 16.15
C ALA A 615 -7.94 12.31 17.51
N ILE A 616 -6.61 12.36 17.56
CA ILE A 616 -5.86 12.24 18.82
C ILE A 616 -6.22 13.40 19.76
N GLU A 617 -6.25 14.64 19.27
CA GLU A 617 -6.64 15.81 20.08
C GLU A 617 -8.08 15.69 20.62
N ARG A 618 -9.02 15.18 19.85
CA ARG A 618 -10.41 14.95 20.30
C ARG A 618 -10.46 13.90 21.43
N ILE A 619 -9.66 12.85 21.34
CA ILE A 619 -9.60 11.83 22.40
C ILE A 619 -8.94 12.42 23.65
N VAL A 620 -7.79 13.07 23.51
CA VAL A 620 -6.99 13.57 24.63
C VAL A 620 -7.67 14.73 25.36
N TYR A 621 -8.16 15.73 24.62
CA TYR A 621 -8.67 16.97 25.21
C TYR A 621 -10.20 17.00 25.38
N ARG A 622 -10.95 16.22 24.62
CA ARG A 622 -12.42 16.18 24.70
C ARG A 622 -12.95 14.84 25.22
N ASN A 623 -12.05 13.94 25.61
CA ASN A 623 -12.34 12.59 26.14
C ASN A 623 -13.30 11.77 25.25
N ALA A 624 -13.17 11.91 23.91
CA ALA A 624 -13.98 11.11 22.99
C ALA A 624 -13.57 9.63 23.09
N ASP A 625 -14.54 8.71 23.13
CA ASP A 625 -14.26 7.27 23.11
C ASP A 625 -14.03 6.77 21.70
N ARG A 626 -14.76 7.33 20.75
CA ARG A 626 -14.65 6.93 19.35
C ARG A 626 -14.65 8.15 18.42
N VAL A 627 -13.68 8.15 17.51
CA VAL A 627 -13.61 9.14 16.43
C VAL A 627 -13.71 8.41 15.09
N VAL A 628 -14.71 8.77 14.29
CA VAL A 628 -14.86 8.27 12.92
C VAL A 628 -14.37 9.35 11.96
N LEU A 629 -13.41 8.99 11.13
CA LEU A 629 -12.81 9.85 10.12
C LEU A 629 -13.55 9.68 8.81
N ASN A 630 -13.90 10.78 8.16
CA ASN A 630 -14.73 10.77 6.95
C ASN A 630 -14.24 11.69 5.85
N TYR A 631 -13.07 12.30 5.98
CA TYR A 631 -12.50 13.18 4.98
C TYR A 631 -12.03 12.41 3.74
N GLY A 632 -12.19 13.03 2.57
CA GLY A 632 -11.77 12.51 1.28
C GLY A 632 -12.86 12.66 0.21
N ALA A 633 -12.44 12.86 -1.02
CA ALA A 633 -13.30 13.08 -2.18
C ALA A 633 -13.92 11.78 -2.74
#